data_3c3129527f4c3c05f1520d22c6df1e71
#
_entry.id   3c3129527f4c3c05f1520d22c6df1e71
#
_cell.length_a   1.000
_cell.length_b   1.000
_cell.length_c   1.000
_cell.angle_alpha   90.00
_cell.angle_beta   90.00
_cell.angle_gamma   90.00
#
_symmetry.space_group_name_H-M   'P 1'
#
loop_
_entity.id
_entity.type
_entity.pdbx_description
1 polymer ?
#
loop_
_entity_poly.entity_id
_entity_poly.type
_entity_poly.pdbx_seq_one_letter_code
_entity_poly.pdbx_strand_id
1 'polypeptide(L)'
;MSDPLSRGEFFQVTAVAGVAGATNPGHTIVGASAGSATLSMRWLGGGVYELATPDDKTIVLVDAWIWNNTGYKQFNIDRPPELSSAAAYTAHVKARNPDVVIVALTHDHGDHIGDYFELLPALAGAGLDVKTVGPSDLMRVALPPKFKAAGLDNTQIVLNGGAGMNYGGTTTYKGVRLELVQAVHSCASGYAPGGFIIDVGGARIYASGDTDLYGDMALVGMRYHPDLAVMCVGNGAFTMGPDDAAYGCKLMGVVQAIPVHYAHNPLVLGPQAADMFRAAVVRVAPGIAVTTFAHPGQRQTLTIPRNPGRA
;
A
#
# COMPACT_ATOMS: atom_id res chain seq x y z
N MET A 1 12.93 30.05 46.75
CA MET A 1 12.44 29.22 47.87
C MET A 1 11.20 28.50 47.35
N SER A 2 11.17 27.18 47.56
CA SER A 2 10.06 26.23 47.35
C SER A 2 9.68 25.97 45.90
N ASP A 3 9.62 24.83 45.41
CA ASP A 3 9.81 23.42 45.66
C ASP A 3 9.39 22.71 44.38
N PRO A 4 10.11 21.74 43.85
CA PRO A 4 9.79 21.14 42.56
C PRO A 4 8.70 20.10 42.73
N LEU A 5 7.77 20.12 41.78
CA LEU A 5 6.68 19.17 41.67
C LEU A 5 7.20 17.71 41.64
N SER A 6 6.73 16.94 42.61
CA SER A 6 7.00 15.52 42.76
C SER A 6 6.38 14.73 41.63
N ARG A 7 7.19 13.91 41.00
CA ARG A 7 6.77 12.83 40.08
C ARG A 7 6.15 11.71 40.91
N GLY A 8 5.06 11.17 40.46
CA GLY A 8 4.66 9.79 40.75
C GLY A 8 3.21 9.61 41.14
N GLU A 9 2.35 9.44 40.13
CA GLU A 9 1.21 8.53 40.26
C GLU A 9 1.09 7.70 38.99
N PHE A 10 1.67 6.51 39.08
CA PHE A 10 1.41 5.43 38.11
C PHE A 10 0.03 4.86 38.41
N PHE A 11 -0.83 4.85 37.41
CA PHE A 11 -2.08 4.12 37.48
C PHE A 11 -1.79 2.61 37.67
N GLN A 12 -2.11 2.08 38.82
CA GLN A 12 -2.19 0.62 39.02
C GLN A 12 -3.48 0.11 38.38
N VAL A 13 -3.33 -0.66 37.32
CA VAL A 13 -4.42 -1.46 36.79
C VAL A 13 -4.59 -2.66 37.73
N THR A 14 -5.65 -2.65 38.51
CA THR A 14 -6.03 -3.78 39.35
C THR A 14 -6.62 -4.86 38.45
N ALA A 15 -5.96 -6.01 38.38
CA ALA A 15 -6.49 -7.20 37.74
C ALA A 15 -7.69 -7.72 38.57
N VAL A 16 -8.86 -7.75 37.97
CA VAL A 16 -10.01 -8.45 38.54
C VAL A 16 -9.89 -9.93 38.16
N ALA A 17 -9.60 -10.72 39.15
CA ALA A 17 -9.61 -12.19 39.03
C ALA A 17 -11.05 -12.70 39.11
N GLY A 18 -11.38 -13.57 38.17
CA GLY A 18 -12.19 -14.78 38.35
C GLY A 18 -13.70 -14.64 38.58
N VAL A 19 -14.46 -14.95 37.54
CA VAL A 19 -15.72 -15.70 37.72
C VAL A 19 -15.62 -16.97 36.88
N ALA A 20 -15.54 -18.11 37.59
CA ALA A 20 -15.63 -19.42 37.00
C ALA A 20 -17.10 -19.81 36.79
N GLY A 21 -17.38 -20.44 35.66
CA GLY A 21 -18.43 -21.44 35.54
C GLY A 21 -19.78 -20.99 34.99
N ALA A 22 -19.96 -21.15 33.67
CA ALA A 22 -21.19 -21.68 33.12
C ALA A 22 -20.83 -22.37 31.79
N THR A 23 -20.82 -23.70 31.81
CA THR A 23 -20.77 -24.57 30.64
C THR A 23 -22.10 -24.44 29.90
N ASN A 24 -22.11 -23.78 28.73
CA ASN A 24 -23.21 -23.83 27.80
C ASN A 24 -22.86 -24.86 26.70
N PRO A 25 -23.63 -25.94 26.53
CA PRO A 25 -23.36 -26.90 25.46
C PRO A 25 -23.92 -26.37 24.13
N GLY A 26 -23.09 -26.35 23.13
CA GLY A 26 -23.52 -26.48 21.73
C GLY A 26 -23.94 -25.20 21.01
N HIS A 27 -22.99 -24.30 20.77
CA HIS A 27 -22.99 -23.56 19.52
C HIS A 27 -21.79 -24.04 18.72
N THR A 28 -22.02 -25.02 17.87
CA THR A 28 -21.16 -25.27 16.72
C THR A 28 -21.18 -23.97 15.90
N ILE A 29 -20.13 -23.16 16.03
CA ILE A 29 -19.87 -22.12 15.05
C ILE A 29 -19.59 -22.89 13.77
N VAL A 30 -20.63 -23.01 12.93
CA VAL A 30 -20.45 -23.37 11.53
C VAL A 30 -19.59 -22.23 11.00
N GLY A 31 -18.28 -22.48 10.87
CA GLY A 31 -17.36 -21.55 10.25
C GLY A 31 -17.90 -21.26 8.87
N ALA A 32 -18.47 -20.07 8.68
CA ALA A 32 -18.67 -19.55 7.36
C ALA A 32 -17.29 -19.66 6.69
N SER A 33 -17.20 -20.43 5.62
CA SER A 33 -16.03 -20.55 4.78
C SER A 33 -15.63 -19.12 4.43
N ALA A 34 -14.59 -18.60 5.07
CA ALA A 34 -14.09 -17.28 4.78
C ALA A 34 -13.71 -17.29 3.30
N GLY A 35 -14.48 -16.59 2.46
CA GLY A 35 -14.21 -16.53 1.04
C GLY A 35 -12.78 -16.02 0.82
N SER A 36 -12.23 -16.29 -0.33
CA SER A 36 -10.95 -15.70 -0.77
C SER A 36 -11.18 -14.86 -2.01
N ALA A 37 -10.35 -13.84 -2.20
CA ALA A 37 -10.26 -13.09 -3.44
C ALA A 37 -9.02 -13.54 -4.22
N THR A 38 -9.07 -13.41 -5.55
CA THR A 38 -7.92 -13.65 -6.41
C THR A 38 -7.55 -12.35 -7.11
N LEU A 39 -6.28 -11.97 -7.02
CA LEU A 39 -5.70 -10.83 -7.75
C LEU A 39 -4.37 -11.26 -8.34
N SER A 40 -3.92 -10.58 -9.38
CA SER A 40 -2.51 -10.59 -9.72
C SER A 40 -1.83 -9.36 -9.14
N MET A 41 -0.61 -9.54 -8.66
CA MET A 41 0.25 -8.45 -8.24
C MET A 41 1.58 -8.54 -9.00
N ARG A 42 2.05 -7.42 -9.51
CA ARG A 42 3.39 -7.26 -10.08
C ARG A 42 4.17 -6.26 -9.25
N TRP A 43 5.24 -6.72 -8.60
CA TRP A 43 6.14 -5.81 -7.93
C TRP A 43 7.06 -5.15 -8.95
N LEU A 44 7.05 -3.83 -9.04
CA LEU A 44 7.80 -3.07 -10.03
C LEU A 44 9.15 -2.58 -9.49
N GLY A 45 9.40 -2.80 -8.19
CA GLY A 45 10.59 -2.40 -7.45
C GLY A 45 10.34 -1.23 -6.51
N GLY A 46 11.15 -1.11 -5.45
CA GLY A 46 10.92 -0.11 -4.40
C GLY A 46 9.51 -0.25 -3.80
N GLY A 47 8.85 0.88 -3.60
CA GLY A 47 7.46 0.96 -3.12
C GLY A 47 6.39 0.74 -4.20
N VAL A 48 6.78 0.54 -5.46
CA VAL A 48 5.87 0.58 -6.62
C VAL A 48 5.39 -0.81 -7.02
N TYR A 49 4.08 -0.97 -7.21
CA TYR A 49 3.49 -2.23 -7.64
C TYR A 49 2.15 -2.05 -8.35
N GLU A 50 1.78 -3.04 -9.13
CA GLU A 50 0.52 -3.13 -9.85
C GLU A 50 -0.33 -4.25 -9.26
N LEU A 51 -1.60 -3.96 -9.03
CA LEU A 51 -2.65 -4.92 -8.71
C LEU A 51 -3.58 -5.02 -9.91
N ALA A 52 -4.03 -6.22 -10.26
CA ALA A 52 -5.03 -6.38 -11.31
C ALA A 52 -6.02 -7.50 -10.98
N THR A 53 -7.26 -7.34 -11.43
CA THR A 53 -8.25 -8.42 -11.42
C THR A 53 -7.82 -9.56 -12.34
N PRO A 54 -8.29 -10.81 -12.13
CA PRO A 54 -7.85 -11.97 -12.92
C PRO A 54 -8.12 -11.84 -14.43
N ASP A 55 -9.12 -11.06 -14.80
CA ASP A 55 -9.49 -10.76 -16.19
C ASP A 55 -8.75 -9.54 -16.77
N ASP A 56 -7.86 -8.93 -15.99
CA ASP A 56 -7.12 -7.71 -16.31
C ASP A 56 -8.01 -6.46 -16.60
N LYS A 57 -9.31 -6.51 -16.28
CA LYS A 57 -10.22 -5.40 -16.56
C LYS A 57 -10.02 -4.21 -15.63
N THR A 58 -9.50 -4.45 -14.45
CA THR A 58 -9.18 -3.41 -13.48
C THR A 58 -7.70 -3.49 -13.11
N ILE A 59 -6.99 -2.38 -13.30
CA ILE A 59 -5.58 -2.25 -12.92
C ILE A 59 -5.47 -1.10 -11.92
N VAL A 60 -4.84 -1.35 -10.78
CA VAL A 60 -4.47 -0.33 -9.79
C VAL A 60 -2.96 -0.32 -9.67
N LEU A 61 -2.35 0.78 -10.05
CA LEU A 61 -0.93 1.05 -9.85
C LEU A 61 -0.78 1.88 -8.59
N VAL A 62 0.01 1.40 -7.63
CA VAL A 62 0.38 2.18 -6.45
C VAL A 62 1.75 2.78 -6.70
N ASP A 63 1.76 4.11 -6.78
CA ASP A 63 2.87 4.94 -7.22
C ASP A 63 3.35 4.68 -8.68
N ALA A 64 4.32 5.45 -9.17
CA ALA A 64 4.75 5.35 -10.56
C ALA A 64 6.23 5.74 -10.73
N TRP A 65 7.11 4.82 -10.38
CA TRP A 65 8.55 4.88 -10.64
C TRP A 65 8.98 3.53 -11.20
N ILE A 66 8.88 3.36 -12.50
CA ILE A 66 8.93 2.07 -13.20
C ILE A 66 10.24 1.90 -13.97
N TRP A 67 10.48 2.73 -15.00
CA TRP A 67 11.66 2.59 -15.86
C TRP A 67 12.91 3.28 -15.33
N ASN A 68 12.78 4.25 -14.44
CA ASN A 68 13.91 4.84 -13.73
C ASN A 68 14.23 4.12 -12.40
N ASN A 69 13.44 3.11 -12.04
CA ASN A 69 13.63 2.34 -10.81
C ASN A 69 14.97 1.61 -10.79
N THR A 70 15.78 1.83 -9.78
CA THR A 70 17.11 1.27 -9.66
C THR A 70 17.16 -0.12 -9.01
N GLY A 71 16.03 -0.64 -8.57
CA GLY A 71 15.93 -1.94 -7.89
C GLY A 71 16.45 -3.11 -8.71
N TYR A 72 16.26 -3.09 -10.03
CA TYR A 72 16.77 -4.13 -10.93
C TYR A 72 18.28 -4.34 -10.80
N LYS A 73 19.04 -3.25 -10.61
CA LYS A 73 20.51 -3.33 -10.40
C LYS A 73 20.87 -3.99 -9.08
N GLN A 74 20.07 -3.78 -8.03
CA GLN A 74 20.31 -4.39 -6.72
C GLN A 74 20.09 -5.92 -6.73
N PHE A 75 19.22 -6.40 -7.63
CA PHE A 75 19.00 -7.83 -7.85
C PHE A 75 19.90 -8.41 -8.94
N ASN A 76 20.74 -7.60 -9.57
CA ASN A 76 21.59 -7.99 -10.70
C ASN A 76 20.80 -8.69 -11.83
N ILE A 77 19.68 -8.09 -12.22
CA ILE A 77 18.82 -8.57 -13.29
C ILE A 77 18.52 -7.46 -14.30
N ASP A 78 18.21 -7.85 -15.51
CA ASP A 78 17.72 -6.94 -16.54
C ASP A 78 16.26 -6.57 -16.28
N ARG A 79 15.92 -5.32 -16.61
CA ARG A 79 14.53 -4.85 -16.59
C ARG A 79 13.77 -5.51 -17.73
N PRO A 80 12.55 -6.05 -17.49
CA PRO A 80 11.68 -6.53 -18.55
C PRO A 80 11.43 -5.44 -19.61
N PRO A 81 11.47 -5.77 -20.92
CA PRO A 81 11.33 -4.77 -21.99
C PRO A 81 10.07 -3.93 -21.88
N GLU A 82 8.95 -4.50 -21.45
CA GLU A 82 7.68 -3.82 -21.26
C GLU A 82 7.68 -2.81 -20.09
N LEU A 83 8.71 -2.81 -19.26
CA LEU A 83 8.90 -1.87 -18.16
C LEU A 83 10.00 -0.84 -18.43
N SER A 84 10.47 -0.73 -19.68
CA SER A 84 11.65 0.06 -20.04
C SER A 84 11.36 1.53 -20.34
N SER A 85 10.10 1.90 -20.57
CA SER A 85 9.69 3.29 -20.87
C SER A 85 8.17 3.47 -20.72
N ALA A 86 7.71 4.72 -20.74
CA ALA A 86 6.28 5.03 -20.76
C ALA A 86 5.55 4.36 -21.93
N ALA A 87 6.15 4.40 -23.13
CA ALA A 87 5.56 3.78 -24.33
C ALA A 87 5.46 2.27 -24.20
N ALA A 88 6.52 1.61 -23.72
CA ALA A 88 6.55 0.15 -23.55
C ALA A 88 5.53 -0.32 -22.51
N TYR A 89 5.47 0.36 -21.36
CA TYR A 89 4.50 0.03 -20.31
C TYR A 89 3.06 0.30 -20.78
N THR A 90 2.81 1.42 -21.48
CA THR A 90 1.50 1.74 -22.04
C THR A 90 1.05 0.69 -23.05
N ALA A 91 1.94 0.24 -23.95
CA ALA A 91 1.62 -0.82 -24.90
C ALA A 91 1.28 -2.14 -24.19
N HIS A 92 2.04 -2.49 -23.14
CA HIS A 92 1.78 -3.66 -22.30
C HIS A 92 0.41 -3.59 -21.62
N VAL A 93 0.08 -2.45 -21.00
CA VAL A 93 -1.23 -2.23 -20.35
C VAL A 93 -2.35 -2.30 -21.39
N LYS A 94 -2.20 -1.62 -22.53
CA LYS A 94 -3.21 -1.59 -23.58
C LYS A 94 -3.51 -2.96 -24.17
N ALA A 95 -2.49 -3.81 -24.30
CA ALA A 95 -2.65 -5.19 -24.80
C ALA A 95 -3.53 -6.06 -23.87
N ARG A 96 -3.62 -5.74 -22.61
CA ARG A 96 -4.49 -6.40 -21.60
C ARG A 96 -5.94 -5.92 -21.69
N ASN A 97 -6.20 -4.83 -22.43
CA ASN A 97 -7.52 -4.25 -22.66
C ASN A 97 -8.32 -3.97 -21.36
N PRO A 98 -7.77 -3.20 -20.41
CA PRO A 98 -8.45 -2.87 -19.17
C PRO A 98 -9.61 -1.90 -19.40
N ASP A 99 -10.64 -2.01 -18.56
CA ASP A 99 -11.74 -1.04 -18.51
C ASP A 99 -11.36 0.20 -17.71
N VAL A 100 -10.37 0.08 -16.82
CA VAL A 100 -9.84 1.18 -16.01
C VAL A 100 -8.40 0.91 -15.55
N VAL A 101 -7.61 1.99 -15.51
CA VAL A 101 -6.32 2.07 -14.84
C VAL A 101 -6.40 3.16 -13.77
N ILE A 102 -6.16 2.82 -12.52
CA ILE A 102 -6.11 3.79 -11.42
C ILE A 102 -4.67 3.89 -10.93
N VAL A 103 -4.14 5.11 -10.84
CA VAL A 103 -2.84 5.40 -10.23
C VAL A 103 -3.10 6.02 -8.86
N ALA A 104 -2.79 5.29 -7.80
CA ALA A 104 -2.88 5.74 -6.41
C ALA A 104 -1.51 6.26 -5.97
N LEU A 105 -1.37 7.59 -5.84
CA LEU A 105 -0.13 8.24 -5.42
C LEU A 105 -0.12 8.43 -3.91
N THR A 106 0.89 7.88 -3.26
CA THR A 106 1.05 7.97 -1.79
C THR A 106 1.68 9.30 -1.38
N HIS A 107 2.72 9.73 -2.07
CA HIS A 107 3.43 10.99 -1.86
C HIS A 107 4.33 11.33 -3.06
N ASP A 108 5.08 12.43 -3.00
CA ASP A 108 5.80 12.98 -4.15
C ASP A 108 7.33 12.85 -4.10
N HIS A 109 7.88 11.88 -3.38
CA HIS A 109 9.30 11.54 -3.53
C HIS A 109 9.59 10.92 -4.90
N GLY A 110 10.82 11.12 -5.40
CA GLY A 110 11.19 10.73 -6.75
C GLY A 110 11.11 9.24 -7.04
N ASP A 111 11.33 8.39 -6.04
CA ASP A 111 11.21 6.93 -6.09
C ASP A 111 9.76 6.42 -5.99
N HIS A 112 8.79 7.34 -5.93
CA HIS A 112 7.35 7.08 -5.99
C HIS A 112 6.69 7.68 -7.22
N ILE A 113 7.02 8.92 -7.60
CA ILE A 113 6.38 9.60 -8.74
C ILE A 113 7.34 9.89 -9.90
N GLY A 114 8.57 9.35 -9.89
CA GLY A 114 9.62 9.73 -10.83
C GLY A 114 9.24 9.57 -12.30
N ASP A 115 8.41 8.60 -12.63
CA ASP A 115 7.96 8.30 -13.99
C ASP A 115 6.50 8.72 -14.27
N TYR A 116 5.80 9.25 -13.26
CA TYR A 116 4.37 9.50 -13.31
C TYR A 116 3.96 10.48 -14.42
N PHE A 117 4.71 11.59 -14.58
CA PHE A 117 4.37 12.65 -15.56
C PHE A 117 4.71 12.30 -17.01
N GLU A 118 5.46 11.23 -17.25
CA GLU A 118 5.63 10.63 -18.57
C GLU A 118 4.59 9.52 -18.80
N LEU A 119 4.28 8.74 -17.78
CA LEU A 119 3.35 7.62 -17.84
C LEU A 119 1.92 8.07 -18.10
N LEU A 120 1.44 9.06 -17.35
CA LEU A 120 0.04 9.46 -17.36
C LEU A 120 -0.43 9.96 -18.74
N PRO A 121 0.31 10.88 -19.43
CA PRO A 121 -0.03 11.29 -20.79
C PRO A 121 0.01 10.12 -21.79
N ALA A 122 0.95 9.19 -21.63
CA ALA A 122 1.06 8.04 -22.50
C ALA A 122 -0.15 7.11 -22.38
N LEU A 123 -0.58 6.80 -21.16
CA LEU A 123 -1.79 6.01 -20.91
C LEU A 123 -3.05 6.70 -21.46
N ALA A 124 -3.23 8.00 -21.17
CA ALA A 124 -4.37 8.78 -21.64
C ALA A 124 -4.37 8.91 -23.17
N GLY A 125 -3.23 9.19 -23.79
CA GLY A 125 -3.05 9.30 -25.25
C GLY A 125 -3.28 7.97 -25.98
N ALA A 126 -3.11 6.84 -25.31
CA ALA A 126 -3.44 5.51 -25.84
C ALA A 126 -4.95 5.20 -25.81
N GLY A 127 -5.78 6.10 -25.31
CA GLY A 127 -7.23 5.96 -25.20
C GLY A 127 -7.67 5.09 -24.01
N LEU A 128 -6.80 4.89 -23.02
CA LEU A 128 -7.15 4.17 -21.78
C LEU A 128 -7.93 5.11 -20.83
N ASP A 129 -8.90 4.54 -20.13
CA ASP A 129 -9.56 5.26 -19.03
C ASP A 129 -8.63 5.23 -17.80
N VAL A 130 -7.82 6.26 -17.68
CA VAL A 130 -6.86 6.40 -16.59
C VAL A 130 -7.30 7.47 -15.61
N LYS A 131 -7.25 7.14 -14.31
CA LYS A 131 -7.56 8.06 -13.22
C LYS A 131 -6.44 8.04 -12.18
N THR A 132 -6.28 9.16 -11.50
CA THR A 132 -5.35 9.30 -10.38
C THR A 132 -6.10 9.65 -9.11
N VAL A 133 -5.56 9.21 -7.99
CA VAL A 133 -5.99 9.58 -6.65
C VAL A 133 -4.77 9.75 -5.74
N GLY A 134 -4.84 10.68 -4.79
CA GLY A 134 -3.77 10.95 -3.85
C GLY A 134 -4.19 11.95 -2.79
N PRO A 135 -3.28 12.32 -1.86
CA PRO A 135 -3.52 13.33 -0.86
C PRO A 135 -3.97 14.68 -1.46
N SER A 136 -4.95 15.33 -0.83
CA SER A 136 -5.62 16.51 -1.40
C SER A 136 -4.66 17.65 -1.74
N ASP A 137 -3.76 18.00 -0.82
CA ASP A 137 -2.85 19.12 -1.06
C ASP A 137 -1.82 18.79 -2.14
N LEU A 138 -1.41 17.53 -2.26
CA LEU A 138 -0.58 17.06 -3.36
C LEU A 138 -1.32 17.27 -4.70
N MET A 139 -2.57 16.83 -4.81
CA MET A 139 -3.37 16.88 -6.03
C MET A 139 -3.82 18.30 -6.42
N ARG A 140 -4.09 19.17 -5.43
CA ARG A 140 -4.66 20.51 -5.65
C ARG A 140 -3.63 21.62 -5.71
N VAL A 141 -2.48 21.43 -5.07
CA VAL A 141 -1.49 22.51 -4.89
C VAL A 141 -0.16 22.14 -5.52
N ALA A 142 0.43 20.99 -5.17
CA ALA A 142 1.79 20.66 -5.61
C ALA A 142 1.85 20.22 -7.09
N LEU A 143 0.91 19.39 -7.53
CA LEU A 143 0.98 18.76 -8.86
C LEU A 143 0.29 19.52 -10.01
N PRO A 144 -0.70 20.43 -9.83
CA PRO A 144 -1.36 21.09 -10.95
C PRO A 144 -0.42 21.78 -11.95
N PRO A 145 0.66 22.47 -11.54
CA PRO A 145 1.62 23.01 -12.50
C PRO A 145 2.28 21.95 -13.38
N LYS A 146 2.55 20.77 -12.82
CA LYS A 146 3.13 19.63 -13.53
C LYS A 146 2.11 18.96 -14.46
N PHE A 147 0.84 18.83 -14.04
CA PHE A 147 -0.25 18.39 -14.93
C PHE A 147 -0.38 19.30 -16.15
N LYS A 148 -0.43 20.60 -15.93
CA LYS A 148 -0.50 21.59 -17.01
C LYS A 148 0.70 21.50 -17.96
N ALA A 149 1.91 21.36 -17.42
CA ALA A 149 3.13 21.20 -18.22
C ALA A 149 3.12 19.89 -19.05
N ALA A 150 2.46 18.84 -18.55
CA ALA A 150 2.27 17.56 -19.23
C ALA A 150 1.07 17.57 -20.21
N GLY A 151 0.37 18.71 -20.39
CA GLY A 151 -0.79 18.82 -21.26
C GLY A 151 -2.04 18.10 -20.72
N LEU A 152 -2.12 17.89 -19.42
CA LEU A 152 -3.22 17.20 -18.76
C LEU A 152 -4.13 18.18 -18.02
N ASP A 153 -5.42 17.87 -18.02
CA ASP A 153 -6.41 18.53 -17.16
C ASP A 153 -6.59 17.71 -15.88
N ASN A 154 -6.13 18.26 -14.75
CA ASN A 154 -6.21 17.57 -13.47
C ASN A 154 -7.66 17.31 -13.03
N THR A 155 -8.63 18.12 -13.45
CA THR A 155 -10.06 17.90 -13.11
C THR A 155 -10.65 16.67 -13.81
N GLN A 156 -10.09 16.27 -14.94
CA GLN A 156 -10.48 15.06 -15.68
C GLN A 156 -9.73 13.82 -15.25
N ILE A 157 -8.45 13.96 -14.92
CA ILE A 157 -7.55 12.85 -14.59
C ILE A 157 -7.61 12.49 -13.10
N VAL A 158 -7.66 13.49 -12.21
CA VAL A 158 -7.69 13.26 -10.77
C VAL A 158 -9.12 13.06 -10.31
N LEU A 159 -9.37 11.97 -9.58
CA LEU A 159 -10.69 11.68 -9.01
C LEU A 159 -11.14 12.79 -8.05
N ASN A 160 -12.44 12.86 -7.81
CA ASN A 160 -13.09 13.92 -7.02
C ASN A 160 -12.94 15.31 -7.66
N GLY A 161 -12.99 15.39 -8.98
CA GLY A 161 -12.93 16.67 -9.72
C GLY A 161 -11.60 17.42 -9.52
N GLY A 162 -10.50 16.71 -9.42
CA GLY A 162 -9.18 17.29 -9.22
C GLY A 162 -8.78 17.49 -7.76
N ALA A 163 -9.65 17.15 -6.81
CA ALA A 163 -9.43 17.49 -5.40
C ALA A 163 -8.57 16.48 -4.62
N GLY A 164 -8.40 15.25 -5.14
CA GLY A 164 -7.77 14.19 -4.34
C GLY A 164 -8.58 13.85 -3.09
N MET A 165 -7.92 13.43 -2.01
CA MET A 165 -8.56 13.02 -0.77
C MET A 165 -7.83 13.52 0.47
N ASN A 166 -8.57 13.79 1.55
CA ASN A 166 -8.04 13.93 2.90
C ASN A 166 -8.07 12.56 3.60
N TYR A 167 -7.40 12.43 4.73
CA TYR A 167 -7.45 11.22 5.56
C TYR A 167 -8.89 10.90 5.96
N GLY A 168 -9.27 9.64 5.81
CA GLY A 168 -10.64 9.15 5.97
C GLY A 168 -11.57 9.48 4.80
N GLY A 169 -11.09 10.24 3.81
CA GLY A 169 -11.80 10.48 2.56
C GLY A 169 -11.86 9.21 1.71
N THR A 170 -12.99 9.02 1.04
CA THR A 170 -13.27 7.83 0.22
C THR A 170 -13.66 8.24 -1.18
N THR A 171 -13.23 7.48 -2.17
CA THR A 171 -13.72 7.57 -3.55
C THR A 171 -14.00 6.18 -4.11
N THR A 172 -14.90 6.10 -5.07
CA THR A 172 -15.19 4.85 -5.80
C THR A 172 -15.22 5.14 -7.28
N TYR A 173 -14.48 4.37 -8.05
CA TYR A 173 -14.48 4.49 -9.51
C TYR A 173 -14.45 3.10 -10.15
N LYS A 174 -15.42 2.80 -11.02
CA LYS A 174 -15.54 1.51 -11.74
C LYS A 174 -15.29 0.27 -10.86
N GLY A 175 -15.93 0.24 -9.69
CA GLY A 175 -15.85 -0.90 -8.77
C GLY A 175 -14.63 -0.94 -7.86
N VAL A 176 -13.67 -0.03 -8.01
CA VAL A 176 -12.55 0.14 -7.08
C VAL A 176 -12.91 1.22 -6.06
N ARG A 177 -12.88 0.88 -4.78
CA ARG A 177 -13.02 1.83 -3.69
C ARG A 177 -11.63 2.09 -3.08
N LEU A 178 -11.30 3.37 -2.92
CA LEU A 178 -10.08 3.78 -2.26
C LEU A 178 -10.43 4.71 -1.09
N GLU A 179 -9.71 4.56 0.01
CA GLU A 179 -9.76 5.46 1.15
C GLU A 179 -8.33 5.84 1.55
N LEU A 180 -8.10 7.15 1.73
CA LEU A 180 -6.79 7.65 2.16
C LEU A 180 -6.66 7.49 3.67
N VAL A 181 -5.59 6.85 4.10
CA VAL A 181 -5.21 6.69 5.51
C VAL A 181 -3.89 7.38 5.80
N GLN A 182 -3.62 7.65 7.07
CA GLN A 182 -2.39 8.32 7.50
C GLN A 182 -1.15 7.51 7.14
N ALA A 183 -0.07 8.23 6.82
CA ALA A 183 1.30 7.73 6.83
C ALA A 183 2.18 8.72 7.63
N VAL A 184 3.19 8.21 8.33
CA VAL A 184 4.15 8.99 9.10
C VAL A 184 5.45 9.07 8.31
N HIS A 185 5.53 10.05 7.45
CA HIS A 185 6.64 10.26 6.52
C HIS A 185 6.68 11.72 6.06
N SER A 186 7.65 12.10 5.25
CA SER A 186 7.73 13.40 4.60
C SER A 186 7.21 13.37 3.16
N CYS A 187 7.07 14.54 2.57
CA CYS A 187 6.85 14.74 1.15
C CYS A 187 7.87 15.76 0.62
N ALA A 188 8.27 15.64 -0.65
CA ALA A 188 9.16 16.61 -1.28
C ALA A 188 8.55 18.01 -1.33
N SER A 189 7.23 18.11 -1.52
CA SER A 189 6.47 19.35 -1.49
C SER A 189 6.19 19.89 -0.08
N GLY A 190 6.48 19.12 0.98
CA GLY A 190 6.15 19.48 2.36
C GLY A 190 4.69 19.21 2.77
N TYR A 191 3.88 18.61 1.90
CA TYR A 191 2.51 18.20 2.23
C TYR A 191 2.47 16.81 2.86
N ALA A 192 1.32 16.42 3.40
CA ALA A 192 1.16 15.15 4.09
C ALA A 192 1.17 13.95 3.11
N PRO A 193 1.97 12.90 3.36
CA PRO A 193 1.90 11.63 2.64
C PRO A 193 0.68 10.81 3.08
N GLY A 194 0.35 9.75 2.37
CA GLY A 194 -0.71 8.84 2.78
C GLY A 194 -0.48 7.40 2.34
N GLY A 195 -1.14 6.50 3.05
CA GLY A 195 -1.39 5.15 2.60
C GLY A 195 -2.82 5.01 2.07
N PHE A 196 -3.20 3.82 1.62
CA PHE A 196 -4.54 3.56 1.10
C PHE A 196 -5.13 2.28 1.67
N ILE A 197 -6.45 2.30 1.86
CA ILE A 197 -7.28 1.09 1.84
C ILE A 197 -7.85 0.98 0.44
N ILE A 198 -7.59 -0.12 -0.24
CA ILE A 198 -8.00 -0.38 -1.62
C ILE A 198 -8.91 -1.61 -1.64
N ASP A 199 -10.20 -1.41 -1.97
CA ASP A 199 -11.12 -2.50 -2.24
C ASP A 199 -11.13 -2.75 -3.76
N VAL A 200 -10.62 -3.90 -4.20
CA VAL A 200 -10.54 -4.30 -5.61
C VAL A 200 -10.67 -5.80 -5.75
N GLY A 201 -11.46 -6.28 -6.72
CA GLY A 201 -11.59 -7.71 -7.00
C GLY A 201 -12.06 -8.57 -5.82
N GLY A 202 -12.77 -7.96 -4.85
CA GLY A 202 -13.24 -8.63 -3.62
C GLY A 202 -12.22 -8.64 -2.47
N ALA A 203 -10.96 -8.24 -2.70
CA ALA A 203 -9.95 -8.07 -1.66
C ALA A 203 -9.95 -6.65 -1.09
N ARG A 204 -9.61 -6.53 0.19
CA ARG A 204 -9.30 -5.27 0.86
C ARG A 204 -7.83 -5.22 1.23
N ILE A 205 -7.12 -4.26 0.68
CA ILE A 205 -5.67 -4.16 0.76
C ILE A 205 -5.30 -2.88 1.49
N TYR A 206 -4.44 -2.98 2.50
CA TYR A 206 -3.72 -1.84 3.04
C TYR A 206 -2.42 -1.66 2.25
N ALA A 207 -2.27 -0.52 1.60
CA ALA A 207 -1.07 -0.06 0.92
C ALA A 207 -0.39 0.98 1.81
N SER A 208 0.74 0.64 2.40
CA SER A 208 1.37 1.52 3.41
C SER A 208 1.84 2.86 2.83
N GLY A 209 2.25 2.88 1.55
CA GLY A 209 3.18 3.90 1.08
C GLY A 209 4.45 3.86 1.91
N ASP A 210 5.13 4.98 2.01
CA ASP A 210 6.25 5.17 2.93
C ASP A 210 5.74 5.67 4.27
N THR A 211 6.12 4.96 5.32
CA THR A 211 5.68 5.30 6.69
C THR A 211 6.63 4.70 7.73
N ASP A 212 6.64 5.31 8.90
CA ASP A 212 7.08 4.67 10.14
C ASP A 212 5.95 3.83 10.74
N LEU A 213 6.26 3.04 11.76
CA LEU A 213 5.28 2.38 12.61
C LEU A 213 4.58 3.44 13.49
N TYR A 214 3.25 3.41 13.54
CA TYR A 214 2.47 4.30 14.40
C TYR A 214 1.28 3.57 15.04
N GLY A 215 0.85 4.05 16.21
CA GLY A 215 -0.15 3.35 17.03
C GLY A 215 -1.52 3.21 16.34
N ASP A 216 -1.90 4.19 15.54
CA ASP A 216 -3.20 4.21 14.86
C ASP A 216 -3.33 3.18 13.72
N MET A 217 -2.26 2.44 13.39
CA MET A 217 -2.39 1.22 12.58
C MET A 217 -3.38 0.22 13.20
N ALA A 218 -3.52 0.21 14.54
CA ALA A 218 -4.56 -0.56 15.22
C ALA A 218 -5.98 -0.08 14.85
N LEU A 219 -6.19 1.23 14.76
CA LEU A 219 -7.47 1.81 14.32
C LEU A 219 -7.77 1.50 12.85
N VAL A 220 -6.73 1.49 11.99
CA VAL A 220 -6.87 1.04 10.60
C VAL A 220 -7.37 -0.40 10.57
N GLY A 221 -6.77 -1.29 11.36
CA GLY A 221 -7.22 -2.68 11.51
C GLY A 221 -8.66 -2.79 11.97
N MET A 222 -9.03 -2.08 13.03
CA MET A 222 -10.37 -2.10 13.62
C MET A 222 -11.46 -1.54 12.69
N ARG A 223 -11.13 -0.50 11.89
CA ARG A 223 -12.10 0.15 10.99
C ARG A 223 -12.29 -0.60 9.68
N TYR A 224 -11.22 -1.15 9.14
CA TYR A 224 -11.22 -1.63 7.76
C TYR A 224 -11.04 -3.13 7.64
N HIS A 225 -10.45 -3.79 8.62
CA HIS A 225 -10.14 -5.22 8.58
C HIS A 225 -9.49 -5.64 7.24
N PRO A 226 -8.33 -5.08 6.88
CA PRO A 226 -7.70 -5.41 5.61
C PRO A 226 -7.34 -6.91 5.54
N ASP A 227 -7.53 -7.49 4.37
CA ASP A 227 -7.19 -8.89 4.10
C ASP A 227 -5.68 -9.03 3.91
N LEU A 228 -5.08 -8.08 3.20
CA LEU A 228 -3.68 -8.03 2.82
C LEU A 228 -3.08 -6.70 3.23
N ALA A 229 -1.86 -6.70 3.76
CA ALA A 229 -1.03 -5.50 3.88
C ALA A 229 0.18 -5.56 2.94
N VAL A 230 0.38 -4.52 2.14
CA VAL A 230 1.60 -4.28 1.38
C VAL A 230 2.41 -3.23 2.14
N MET A 231 3.55 -3.65 2.71
CA MET A 231 4.28 -2.90 3.73
C MET A 231 5.66 -2.46 3.26
N CYS A 232 5.99 -1.19 3.46
CA CYS A 232 7.36 -0.74 3.31
C CYS A 232 8.25 -1.36 4.39
N VAL A 233 9.43 -1.87 3.99
CA VAL A 233 10.38 -2.53 4.88
C VAL A 233 11.82 -2.06 4.65
N GLY A 234 11.98 -0.90 4.01
CA GLY A 234 13.29 -0.40 3.59
C GLY A 234 14.25 -0.08 4.73
N ASN A 235 13.72 0.25 5.93
CA ASN A 235 14.53 0.67 7.07
C ASN A 235 15.44 1.88 6.75
N GLY A 236 16.54 1.99 7.44
CA GLY A 236 17.51 3.06 7.26
C GLY A 236 16.99 4.39 7.79
N ALA A 237 17.22 5.45 7.01
CA ALA A 237 16.85 6.82 7.38
C ALA A 237 15.42 7.20 6.94
N PHE A 238 14.68 6.30 6.27
CA PHE A 238 13.51 6.71 5.50
C PHE A 238 12.19 6.11 5.99
N THR A 239 12.14 4.80 6.26
CA THR A 239 10.90 4.10 6.60
C THR A 239 11.09 3.13 7.75
N MET A 240 10.01 2.55 8.24
CA MET A 240 10.10 1.42 9.18
C MET A 240 10.88 0.25 8.58
N GLY A 241 11.46 -0.55 9.47
CA GLY A 241 12.17 -1.77 9.11
C GLY A 241 11.27 -3.01 9.15
N PRO A 242 11.85 -4.19 8.84
CA PRO A 242 11.13 -5.46 8.84
C PRO A 242 10.39 -5.79 10.14
N ASP A 243 10.99 -5.50 11.29
CA ASP A 243 10.42 -5.78 12.60
C ASP A 243 9.21 -4.90 12.91
N ASP A 244 9.34 -3.60 12.64
CA ASP A 244 8.27 -2.62 12.83
C ASP A 244 7.11 -2.88 11.86
N ALA A 245 7.40 -3.20 10.60
CA ALA A 245 6.41 -3.58 9.61
C ALA A 245 5.63 -4.84 10.00
N ALA A 246 6.32 -5.85 10.57
CA ALA A 246 5.67 -7.05 11.09
C ALA A 246 4.77 -6.71 12.29
N TYR A 247 5.20 -5.78 13.14
CA TYR A 247 4.38 -5.30 14.27
C TYR A 247 3.17 -4.50 13.78
N GLY A 248 3.33 -3.66 12.76
CA GLY A 248 2.23 -2.97 12.08
C GLY A 248 1.18 -3.94 11.53
N CYS A 249 1.61 -5.02 10.86
CA CYS A 249 0.71 -6.09 10.40
C CYS A 249 -0.07 -6.72 11.57
N LYS A 250 0.60 -6.97 12.71
CA LYS A 250 -0.04 -7.47 13.92
C LYS A 250 -1.08 -6.50 14.47
N LEU A 251 -0.76 -5.21 14.55
CA LEU A 251 -1.69 -4.17 15.04
C LEU A 251 -2.94 -4.09 14.15
N MET A 252 -2.79 -4.21 12.84
CA MET A 252 -3.91 -4.19 11.90
C MET A 252 -4.70 -5.51 11.86
N GLY A 253 -4.14 -6.61 12.36
CA GLY A 253 -4.80 -7.91 12.32
C GLY A 253 -5.03 -8.45 10.90
N VAL A 254 -4.11 -8.16 9.96
CA VAL A 254 -4.19 -8.68 8.59
C VAL A 254 -3.95 -10.18 8.56
N VAL A 255 -4.43 -10.85 7.52
CA VAL A 255 -4.23 -12.31 7.36
C VAL A 255 -3.08 -12.65 6.41
N GLN A 256 -2.69 -11.69 5.56
CA GLN A 256 -1.57 -11.84 4.64
C GLN A 256 -0.77 -10.53 4.56
N ALA A 257 0.54 -10.62 4.31
CA ALA A 257 1.42 -9.48 4.18
C ALA A 257 2.44 -9.65 3.05
N ILE A 258 2.83 -8.56 2.41
CA ILE A 258 3.82 -8.49 1.34
C ILE A 258 4.78 -7.35 1.62
N PRO A 259 6.11 -7.59 1.70
CA PRO A 259 7.10 -6.54 1.83
C PRO A 259 7.40 -5.87 0.50
N VAL A 260 7.53 -4.55 0.54
CA VAL A 260 7.96 -3.69 -0.58
C VAL A 260 8.91 -2.60 -0.07
N HIS A 261 9.33 -1.67 -0.91
CA HIS A 261 10.19 -0.53 -0.58
C HIS A 261 11.54 -0.96 -0.01
N TYR A 262 12.20 -1.90 -0.68
CA TYR A 262 13.56 -2.34 -0.35
C TYR A 262 14.36 -2.57 -1.64
N ALA A 263 15.67 -2.69 -1.52
CA ALA A 263 16.60 -3.01 -2.62
C ALA A 263 16.49 -2.09 -3.85
N HIS A 264 16.17 -0.81 -3.64
CA HIS A 264 16.10 0.17 -4.73
C HIS A 264 17.09 1.34 -4.55
N ASN A 265 17.71 1.42 -3.39
CA ASN A 265 18.63 2.49 -3.02
C ASN A 265 19.69 1.92 -2.06
N PRO A 266 20.98 2.28 -2.15
CA PRO A 266 21.99 1.78 -1.23
C PRO A 266 21.79 2.20 0.24
N LEU A 267 20.91 3.17 0.52
CA LEU A 267 20.58 3.63 1.87
C LEU A 267 19.43 2.85 2.52
N VAL A 268 18.81 1.92 1.80
CA VAL A 268 17.78 1.01 2.33
C VAL A 268 18.31 -0.43 2.34
N LEU A 269 17.60 -1.31 3.05
CA LEU A 269 17.95 -2.74 3.07
C LEU A 269 17.93 -3.33 1.66
N GLY A 270 18.89 -4.22 1.39
CA GLY A 270 18.98 -4.95 0.14
C GLY A 270 17.92 -6.06 -0.02
N PRO A 271 18.14 -6.99 -0.98
CA PRO A 271 17.18 -8.07 -1.29
C PRO A 271 16.80 -8.95 -0.10
N GLN A 272 17.68 -9.09 0.89
CA GLN A 272 17.44 -9.87 2.12
C GLN A 272 16.31 -9.32 3.01
N ALA A 273 15.86 -8.08 2.78
CA ALA A 273 14.79 -7.46 3.58
C ALA A 273 13.48 -8.27 3.57
N ALA A 274 13.18 -8.92 2.45
CA ALA A 274 12.00 -9.78 2.34
C ALA A 274 12.05 -10.99 3.28
N ASP A 275 13.21 -11.64 3.42
CA ASP A 275 13.39 -12.76 4.33
C ASP A 275 13.46 -12.30 5.78
N MET A 276 14.05 -11.14 6.06
CA MET A 276 14.04 -10.51 7.38
C MET A 276 12.59 -10.20 7.81
N PHE A 277 11.78 -9.66 6.91
CA PHE A 277 10.36 -9.39 7.19
C PHE A 277 9.59 -10.70 7.47
N ARG A 278 9.77 -11.74 6.66
CA ARG A 278 9.15 -13.05 6.89
C ARG A 278 9.53 -13.60 8.26
N ALA A 279 10.80 -13.55 8.63
CA ALA A 279 11.29 -13.99 9.94
C ALA A 279 10.68 -13.18 11.09
N ALA A 280 10.55 -11.85 10.91
CA ALA A 280 9.92 -10.97 11.87
C ALA A 280 8.43 -11.30 12.06
N VAL A 281 7.68 -11.51 10.98
CA VAL A 281 6.27 -11.90 11.03
C VAL A 281 6.09 -13.23 11.77
N VAL A 282 6.92 -14.24 11.47
CA VAL A 282 6.87 -15.55 12.20
C VAL A 282 7.06 -15.36 13.71
N ARG A 283 7.92 -14.40 14.10
CA ARG A 283 8.20 -14.14 15.53
C ARG A 283 7.08 -13.37 16.23
N VAL A 284 6.50 -12.33 15.59
CA VAL A 284 5.58 -11.40 16.27
C VAL A 284 4.10 -11.65 15.96
N ALA A 285 3.79 -12.30 14.84
CA ALA A 285 2.44 -12.56 14.35
C ALA A 285 2.37 -13.85 13.51
N PRO A 286 2.64 -15.03 14.08
CA PRO A 286 2.84 -16.29 13.36
C PRO A 286 1.62 -16.77 12.55
N GLY A 287 0.44 -16.19 12.77
CA GLY A 287 -0.77 -16.50 11.99
C GLY A 287 -0.89 -15.73 10.66
N ILE A 288 0.00 -14.78 10.38
CA ILE A 288 -0.03 -13.98 9.14
C ILE A 288 0.79 -14.70 8.06
N ALA A 289 0.19 -14.96 6.91
CA ALA A 289 0.90 -15.49 5.74
C ALA A 289 1.78 -14.40 5.11
N VAL A 290 3.01 -14.72 4.72
CA VAL A 290 3.91 -13.79 4.04
C VAL A 290 4.18 -14.27 2.62
N THR A 291 3.81 -13.46 1.64
CA THR A 291 4.19 -13.63 0.24
C THR A 291 5.34 -12.67 -0.11
N THR A 292 6.34 -13.16 -0.80
CA THR A 292 7.48 -12.35 -1.27
C THR A 292 7.68 -12.51 -2.76
N PHE A 293 8.28 -11.51 -3.39
CA PHE A 293 8.70 -11.54 -4.78
C PHE A 293 10.18 -11.87 -4.85
N ALA A 294 10.59 -12.70 -5.81
CA ALA A 294 11.99 -13.05 -5.99
C ALA A 294 12.81 -11.87 -6.53
N HIS A 295 12.17 -11.00 -7.30
CA HIS A 295 12.83 -9.84 -7.92
C HIS A 295 11.78 -8.82 -8.42
N PRO A 296 12.16 -7.55 -8.65
CA PRO A 296 11.29 -6.58 -9.30
C PRO A 296 10.92 -7.04 -10.73
N GLY A 297 9.75 -6.66 -11.18
CA GLY A 297 9.17 -7.10 -12.45
C GLY A 297 8.43 -8.44 -12.39
N GLN A 298 8.60 -9.23 -11.34
CA GLN A 298 7.86 -10.47 -11.17
C GLN A 298 6.37 -10.19 -10.95
N ARG A 299 5.52 -10.98 -11.63
CA ARG A 299 4.07 -11.02 -11.43
C ARG A 299 3.68 -12.34 -10.79
N GLN A 300 2.79 -12.30 -9.81
CA GLN A 300 2.23 -13.48 -9.14
C GLN A 300 0.71 -13.37 -9.06
N THR A 301 0.04 -14.51 -9.15
CA THR A 301 -1.38 -14.62 -8.80
C THR A 301 -1.46 -14.87 -7.29
N LEU A 302 -2.21 -14.03 -6.60
CA LEU A 302 -2.42 -14.08 -5.17
C LEU A 302 -3.81 -14.66 -4.88
N THR A 303 -3.88 -15.66 -4.03
CA THR A 303 -5.12 -16.03 -3.34
C THR A 303 -5.09 -15.35 -1.98
N ILE A 304 -6.00 -14.41 -1.76
CA ILE A 304 -6.05 -13.57 -0.57
C ILE A 304 -7.23 -14.03 0.28
N PRO A 305 -6.98 -14.69 1.44
CA PRO A 305 -8.04 -15.07 2.36
C PRO A 305 -8.74 -13.83 2.90
N ARG A 306 -10.06 -13.91 3.07
CA ARG A 306 -10.81 -12.80 3.68
C ARG A 306 -10.46 -12.70 5.17
N ASN A 307 -10.21 -11.48 5.64
CA ASN A 307 -10.06 -11.21 7.06
C ASN A 307 -11.36 -11.54 7.81
N PRO A 308 -11.32 -12.38 8.87
CA PRO A 308 -12.52 -12.76 9.63
C PRO A 308 -13.29 -11.58 10.23
N GLY A 309 -12.63 -10.46 10.48
CA GLY A 309 -13.26 -9.22 10.95
C GLY A 309 -14.08 -8.47 9.90
N ARG A 310 -13.97 -8.85 8.60
CA ARG A 310 -14.83 -8.31 7.53
C ARG A 310 -16.18 -9.03 7.55
N ALA A 311 -17.18 -8.34 8.04
CA ALA A 311 -18.58 -8.78 7.92
C ALA A 311 -19.07 -8.67 6.47
#